data_9d69f7ff1a2db28e45af495851810aff
#
_entry.id   9d69f7ff1a2db28e45af495851810aff
#
_cell.length_a   1.000
_cell.length_b   1.000
_cell.length_c   1.000
_cell.angle_alpha   90.00
_cell.angle_beta   90.00
_cell.angle_gamma   90.00
#
_symmetry.space_group_name_H-M   'P 1'
#
loop_
_entity.id
_entity.type
_entity.pdbx_description
1 polymer ?
#
loop_
_entity_poly.entity_id
_entity_poly.type
_entity_poly.pdbx_seq_one_letter_code
_entity_poly.pdbx_strand_id
1 'polypeptide(L)'
;FAVFSAGQFRHGPYELAVNPLLAIILSLHGKTQKLTSSLAQEIIQKEAQILLIGEKEFSFSERSHRFKFLPIHCNDEYFAPMIAIVYLQIIAYYAAIRKDIEPGTAQIVSKMTLKE
;
A
#
# COMPACT_ATOMS: atom_id res chain seq x y z
N PHE A 1 2.85 -4.44 10.29
CA PHE A 1 2.06 -3.62 9.37
C PHE A 1 1.88 -2.21 9.95
N ALA A 2 2.21 -1.19 9.16
CA ALA A 2 2.08 0.20 9.58
C ALA A 2 1.58 1.06 8.41
N VAL A 3 0.83 2.12 8.71
CA VAL A 3 0.27 3.05 7.72
C VAL A 3 0.81 4.44 7.97
N PHE A 4 1.30 5.09 6.92
CA PHE A 4 1.85 6.43 6.98
C PHE A 4 1.34 7.29 5.82
N SER A 5 1.22 8.59 6.04
CA SER A 5 1.21 9.51 4.91
C SER A 5 2.60 9.57 4.27
N ALA A 6 2.68 10.00 3.00
CA ALA A 6 3.97 10.12 2.31
C ALA A 6 4.95 11.02 3.07
N GLY A 7 4.44 12.12 3.64
CA GLY A 7 5.27 13.03 4.45
C GLY A 7 5.79 12.39 5.73
N GLN A 8 4.92 11.71 6.47
CA GLN A 8 5.34 11.00 7.68
C GLN A 8 6.37 9.92 7.39
N PHE A 9 6.20 9.17 6.30
CA PHE A 9 7.15 8.14 5.92
C PHE A 9 8.55 8.72 5.61
N ARG A 10 8.61 9.85 4.92
CA ARG A 10 9.88 10.50 4.59
C ARG A 10 10.67 10.95 5.82
N HIS A 11 9.97 11.36 6.87
CA HIS A 11 10.60 11.89 8.09
C HIS A 11 10.81 10.83 9.18
N GLY A 12 10.54 9.57 8.90
CA GLY A 12 10.69 8.49 9.87
C GLY A 12 11.16 7.20 9.22
N PRO A 13 10.25 6.30 8.82
CA PRO A 13 10.61 4.95 8.39
C PRO A 13 11.30 4.85 7.03
N TYR A 14 11.55 5.95 6.34
CA TYR A 14 12.15 5.97 5.00
C TYR A 14 13.45 5.17 4.92
N GLU A 15 14.27 5.22 5.96
CA GLU A 15 15.52 4.46 6.03
C GLU A 15 15.31 2.94 6.10
N LEU A 16 14.10 2.51 6.45
CA LEU A 16 13.74 1.10 6.50
C LEU A 16 13.24 0.56 5.15
N ALA A 17 13.21 1.39 4.11
CA ALA A 17 12.74 1.02 2.78
C ALA A 17 13.76 0.16 2.03
N VAL A 18 14.07 -1.00 2.58
CA VAL A 18 15.03 -1.96 2.03
C VAL A 18 14.37 -3.34 1.91
N ASN A 19 14.98 -4.24 1.16
CA ASN A 19 14.54 -5.63 1.12
C ASN A 19 14.68 -6.26 2.54
N PRO A 20 13.68 -6.99 3.11
CA PRO A 20 12.47 -7.51 2.43
C PRO A 20 11.19 -6.66 2.60
N LEU A 21 11.28 -5.37 2.76
CA LEU A 21 10.10 -4.52 2.93
C LEU A 21 9.17 -4.60 1.72
N LEU A 22 7.89 -4.80 1.96
CA LEU A 22 6.82 -4.61 0.98
C LEU A 22 6.11 -3.30 1.27
N ALA A 23 6.19 -2.37 0.35
CA ALA A 23 5.47 -1.10 0.43
C ALA A 23 4.26 -1.12 -0.50
N ILE A 24 3.08 -0.90 0.05
CA ILE A 24 1.86 -0.66 -0.74
C ILE A 24 1.64 0.85 -0.76
N ILE A 25 1.69 1.43 -1.95
CA ILE A 25 1.60 2.87 -2.13
C ILE A 25 0.32 3.22 -2.88
N LEU A 26 -0.47 4.10 -2.30
CA LEU A 26 -1.68 4.62 -2.91
C LEU A 26 -1.37 5.98 -3.56
N SER A 27 -1.35 6.03 -4.89
CA SER A 27 -1.14 7.25 -5.66
C SER A 27 -2.44 7.64 -6.36
N LEU A 28 -3.36 8.17 -5.56
CA LEU A 28 -4.72 8.47 -6.00
C LEU A 28 -4.81 9.89 -6.55
N HIS A 29 -5.85 10.12 -7.38
CA HIS A 29 -6.15 11.45 -7.88
C HIS A 29 -6.37 12.44 -6.73
N GLY A 30 -5.72 13.59 -6.76
CA GLY A 30 -5.84 14.62 -5.73
C GLY A 30 -4.54 15.38 -5.48
N LYS A 31 -4.55 16.20 -4.44
CA LYS A 31 -3.46 17.12 -4.11
C LYS A 31 -2.14 16.44 -3.76
N THR A 32 -2.21 15.24 -3.20
CA THR A 32 -1.01 14.51 -2.73
C THR A 32 -0.45 13.55 -3.77
N GLN A 33 -1.04 13.45 -4.95
CA GLN A 33 -0.63 12.48 -5.97
C GLN A 33 0.83 12.64 -6.38
N LYS A 34 1.28 13.87 -6.60
CA LYS A 34 2.67 14.14 -6.99
C LYS A 34 3.66 13.72 -5.90
N LEU A 35 3.32 14.00 -4.64
CA LEU A 35 4.16 13.64 -3.49
C LEU A 35 4.29 12.12 -3.34
N THR A 36 3.19 11.41 -3.46
CA THR A 36 3.15 9.95 -3.36
C THR A 36 3.92 9.30 -4.52
N SER A 37 3.78 9.85 -5.71
CA SER A 37 4.48 9.38 -6.91
C SER A 37 5.98 9.56 -6.80
N SER A 38 6.41 10.71 -6.33
CA SER A 38 7.83 10.99 -6.08
C SER A 38 8.40 10.03 -5.04
N LEU A 39 7.66 9.77 -3.97
CA LEU A 39 8.05 8.79 -2.95
C LEU A 39 8.19 7.38 -3.54
N ALA A 40 7.27 6.96 -4.39
CA ALA A 40 7.33 5.66 -5.05
C ALA A 40 8.61 5.53 -5.90
N GLN A 41 8.95 6.57 -6.65
CA GLN A 41 10.18 6.58 -7.46
C GLN A 41 11.45 6.49 -6.60
N GLU A 42 11.46 7.13 -5.45
CA GLU A 42 12.60 7.07 -4.54
C GLU A 42 12.73 5.70 -3.88
N ILE A 43 11.61 5.11 -3.43
CA ILE A 43 11.62 3.80 -2.76
C ILE A 43 12.00 2.68 -3.72
N ILE A 44 11.63 2.76 -4.99
CA ILE A 44 11.98 1.72 -5.97
C ILE A 44 13.49 1.59 -6.17
N GLN A 45 14.23 2.66 -5.93
CA GLN A 45 15.68 2.64 -5.97
C GLN A 45 16.31 1.98 -4.74
N LYS A 46 15.52 1.77 -3.69
CA LYS A 46 15.93 1.15 -2.43
C LYS A 46 15.42 -0.29 -2.36
N GLU A 47 15.85 -1.17 -3.05
CA GLU A 47 15.60 -2.63 -3.05
C GLU A 47 14.27 -3.14 -2.42
N ALA A 48 13.34 -2.26 -2.05
CA ALA A 48 12.03 -2.63 -1.54
C ALA A 48 11.12 -3.16 -2.65
N GLN A 49 10.19 -4.03 -2.26
CA GLN A 49 9.11 -4.45 -3.15
C GLN A 49 7.98 -3.44 -3.08
N ILE A 50 7.46 -3.01 -4.23
CA ILE A 50 6.43 -1.99 -4.32
C ILE A 50 5.21 -2.52 -5.05
N LEU A 51 4.06 -2.36 -4.42
CA LEU A 51 2.76 -2.44 -5.05
C LEU A 51 2.17 -1.04 -5.12
N LEU A 52 2.13 -0.46 -6.30
CA LEU A 52 1.54 0.85 -6.53
C LEU A 52 0.08 0.69 -6.97
N ILE A 53 -0.82 1.31 -6.25
CA ILE A 53 -2.25 1.38 -6.59
C ILE A 53 -2.56 2.82 -6.94
N GLY A 54 -2.96 3.09 -8.17
CA GLY A 54 -3.17 4.46 -8.59
C GLY A 54 -3.77 4.64 -9.97
N GLU A 55 -3.95 5.89 -10.34
CA GLU A 55 -4.59 6.28 -11.59
C GLU A 55 -3.68 6.11 -12.80
N LYS A 56 -2.39 6.36 -12.63
CA LYS A 56 -1.41 6.34 -13.73
C LYS A 56 -0.24 5.45 -13.40
N GLU A 57 0.15 4.67 -14.39
CA GLU A 57 1.43 4.00 -14.38
C GLU A 57 2.54 5.04 -14.57
N PHE A 58 3.49 5.08 -13.64
CA PHE A 58 4.69 5.88 -13.82
C PHE A 58 5.65 5.12 -14.73
N SER A 59 6.17 5.80 -15.74
CA SER A 59 7.27 5.28 -16.51
C SER A 59 8.54 5.33 -15.65
N PHE A 60 8.81 4.24 -14.95
CA PHE A 60 10.12 4.06 -14.35
C PHE A 60 11.11 3.69 -15.44
N SER A 61 12.29 4.27 -15.38
CA SER A 61 13.37 3.97 -16.32
C SER A 61 13.84 2.51 -16.23
N GLU A 62 13.54 1.84 -15.12
CA GLU A 62 13.82 0.44 -14.89
C GLU A 62 12.57 -0.28 -14.39
N ARG A 63 11.98 -1.13 -15.23
CA ARG A 63 10.94 -2.06 -14.78
C ARG A 63 11.59 -3.19 -14.01
N SER A 64 11.59 -3.06 -12.71
CA SER A 64 12.04 -4.11 -11.82
C SER A 64 10.92 -5.13 -11.57
N HIS A 65 11.28 -6.42 -11.42
CA HIS A 65 10.35 -7.46 -10.96
C HIS A 65 9.80 -7.19 -9.55
N ARG A 66 10.39 -6.24 -8.83
CA ARG A 66 9.95 -5.79 -7.50
C ARG A 66 8.84 -4.76 -7.54
N PHE A 67 8.46 -4.31 -8.73
CA PHE A 67 7.41 -3.32 -8.93
C PHE A 67 6.18 -3.96 -9.55
N LYS A 68 5.02 -3.75 -8.92
CA LYS A 68 3.72 -4.11 -9.46
C LYS A 68 2.80 -2.90 -9.44
N PHE A 69 1.96 -2.78 -10.46
CA PHE A 69 1.02 -1.69 -10.60
C PHE A 69 -0.41 -2.22 -10.72
N LEU A 70 -1.33 -1.66 -9.92
CA LEU A 70 -2.77 -1.92 -10.02
C LEU A 70 -3.47 -0.60 -10.37
N PRO A 71 -4.10 -0.49 -11.54
CA PRO A 71 -4.75 0.74 -11.93
C PRO A 71 -6.09 0.94 -11.24
N ILE A 72 -6.37 2.19 -10.88
CA ILE A 72 -7.70 2.66 -10.49
C ILE A 72 -8.15 3.71 -11.50
N HIS A 73 -9.26 3.46 -12.17
CA HIS A 73 -9.84 4.39 -13.14
C HIS A 73 -10.89 5.28 -12.46
N CYS A 74 -10.42 6.24 -11.67
CA CYS A 74 -11.30 7.17 -10.98
C CYS A 74 -10.62 8.54 -10.85
N ASN A 75 -11.23 9.56 -11.43
CA ASN A 75 -10.71 10.93 -11.41
C ASN A 75 -11.27 11.76 -10.26
N ASP A 76 -12.04 11.18 -9.37
CA ASP A 76 -12.64 11.88 -8.24
C ASP A 76 -11.80 11.67 -6.99
N GLU A 77 -11.35 12.78 -6.38
CA GLU A 77 -10.51 12.76 -5.18
C GLU A 77 -11.21 12.10 -3.97
N TYR A 78 -12.54 12.18 -3.93
CA TYR A 78 -13.32 11.63 -2.82
C TYR A 78 -13.70 10.17 -3.01
N PHE A 79 -13.93 9.73 -4.26
CA PHE A 79 -14.28 8.35 -4.55
C PHE A 79 -13.09 7.42 -4.73
N ALA A 80 -11.95 7.92 -5.20
CA ALA A 80 -10.76 7.10 -5.41
C ALA A 80 -10.31 6.34 -4.16
N PRO A 81 -10.29 6.94 -2.96
CA PRO A 81 -9.96 6.21 -1.74
C PRO A 81 -10.92 5.06 -1.43
N MET A 82 -12.20 5.19 -1.75
CA MET A 82 -13.18 4.12 -1.54
C MET A 82 -12.89 2.90 -2.40
N ILE A 83 -12.49 3.12 -3.66
CA ILE A 83 -12.09 2.05 -4.57
C ILE A 83 -10.77 1.42 -4.08
N ALA A 84 -9.83 2.22 -3.63
CA ALA A 84 -8.56 1.75 -3.10
C ALA A 84 -8.75 0.84 -1.88
N ILE A 85 -9.68 1.16 -0.99
CA ILE A 85 -10.02 0.33 0.17
C ILE A 85 -10.50 -1.05 -0.27
N VAL A 86 -11.33 -1.15 -1.31
CA VAL A 86 -11.79 -2.42 -1.85
C VAL A 86 -10.61 -3.28 -2.33
N TYR A 87 -9.66 -2.67 -3.06
CA TYR A 87 -8.45 -3.38 -3.47
C TYR A 87 -7.63 -3.87 -2.28
N LEU A 88 -7.46 -3.04 -1.25
CA LEU A 88 -6.71 -3.42 -0.05
C LEU A 88 -7.41 -4.56 0.71
N GLN A 89 -8.72 -4.54 0.78
CA GLN A 89 -9.50 -5.63 1.41
C GLN A 89 -9.33 -6.95 0.66
N ILE A 90 -9.35 -6.92 -0.67
CA ILE A 90 -9.14 -8.12 -1.49
C ILE A 90 -7.71 -8.65 -1.30
N ILE A 91 -6.72 -7.79 -1.29
CA ILE A 91 -5.32 -8.17 -1.05
C ILE A 91 -5.17 -8.80 0.33
N ALA A 92 -5.77 -8.20 1.36
CA ALA A 92 -5.72 -8.72 2.72
C ALA A 92 -6.40 -10.09 2.84
N TYR A 93 -7.54 -10.27 2.15
CA TYR A 93 -8.26 -11.54 2.10
C TYR A 93 -7.37 -12.66 1.53
N TYR A 94 -6.78 -12.45 0.37
CA TYR A 94 -5.92 -13.45 -0.25
C TYR A 94 -4.62 -13.69 0.53
N ALA A 95 -4.06 -12.66 1.14
CA ALA A 95 -2.90 -12.80 2.01
C ALA A 95 -3.21 -13.66 3.24
N ALA A 96 -4.38 -13.49 3.83
CA ALA A 96 -4.85 -14.31 4.96
C ALA A 96 -5.00 -15.76 4.55
N ILE A 97 -5.63 -16.05 3.40
CA ILE A 97 -5.79 -17.42 2.89
C ILE A 97 -4.43 -18.09 2.68
N ARG A 98 -3.45 -17.38 2.11
CA ARG A 98 -2.10 -17.93 1.88
C ARG A 98 -1.36 -18.27 3.16
N LYS A 99 -1.69 -17.59 4.27
CA LYS A 99 -1.07 -17.81 5.59
C LYS A 99 -1.91 -18.76 6.47
N ASP A 100 -2.93 -19.40 5.93
CA ASP A 100 -3.88 -20.25 6.68
C ASP A 100 -4.56 -19.51 7.85
N ILE A 101 -4.77 -18.19 7.68
CA ILE A 101 -5.51 -17.37 8.63
C ILE A 101 -6.94 -17.21 8.13
N GLU A 102 -7.92 -17.46 9.00
CA GLU A 102 -9.31 -17.25 8.62
C GLU A 102 -9.62 -15.76 8.46
N PRO A 103 -10.04 -15.29 7.26
CA PRO A 103 -10.35 -13.87 7.04
C PRO A 103 -11.50 -13.40 7.92
N GLY A 104 -11.34 -12.21 8.50
CA GLY A 104 -12.37 -11.62 9.35
C GLY A 104 -12.32 -12.06 10.82
N THR A 105 -11.44 -12.96 11.20
CA THR A 105 -11.25 -13.33 12.60
C THR A 105 -10.18 -12.47 13.26
N ALA A 106 -10.56 -11.84 14.36
CA ALA A 106 -9.65 -11.05 15.18
C ALA A 106 -9.45 -11.81 16.51
N GLN A 107 -8.57 -12.80 16.51
CA GLN A 107 -8.37 -13.68 17.68
C GLN A 107 -8.02 -12.93 18.96
N ILE A 108 -7.19 -11.91 18.87
CA ILE A 108 -6.78 -11.11 20.04
C ILE A 108 -7.95 -10.29 20.57
N VAL A 109 -8.72 -9.65 19.69
CA VAL A 109 -9.89 -8.85 20.06
C VAL A 109 -10.99 -9.73 20.64
N SER A 110 -11.23 -10.90 20.07
CA SER A 110 -12.19 -11.88 20.61
C SER A 110 -11.82 -12.31 22.02
N LYS A 111 -10.55 -12.58 22.28
CA LYS A 111 -10.07 -12.96 23.63
C LYS A 111 -10.25 -11.83 24.63
N MET A 112 -10.04 -10.59 24.23
CA MET A 112 -10.26 -9.42 25.10
C MET A 112 -11.74 -9.22 25.43
N THR A 113 -12.61 -9.38 24.46
CA THR A 113 -14.06 -9.25 24.64
C THR A 113 -14.61 -10.33 25.57
N LEU A 114 -14.10 -11.55 25.50
CA LEU A 114 -14.52 -12.66 26.35
C LEU A 114 -14.07 -12.49 27.82
N LYS A 115 -13.12 -11.63 28.12
CA LYS A 115 -12.64 -11.35 29.48
C LYS A 115 -13.44 -10.28 30.21
N GLU A 116 -14.25 -9.53 29.51
CA GLU A 116 -15.17 -8.56 30.09
C GLU A 116 -16.47 -9.23 30.57
#